data_c0064d412ab4191176f9cdbd9e7f74bc
#
_entry.id   c0064d412ab4191176f9cdbd9e7f74bc
#
_cell.length_a   1.000
_cell.length_b   1.000
_cell.length_c   1.000
_cell.angle_alpha   90.00
_cell.angle_beta   90.00
_cell.angle_gamma   90.00
#
_symmetry.space_group_name_H-M   'P 1'
#
loop_
_entity.id
_entity.type
_entity.pdbx_description
1 polymer ?
#
loop_
_entity_poly.entity_id
_entity_poly.type
_entity_poly.pdbx_seq_one_letter_code
_entity_poly.pdbx_strand_id
1 'polypeptide(L)'
;MKLPETYYHNTDVVALSRDLIGKYLFTRIDGVTTGGYIVETEAYNGAFDKASHAYGNRKTNRTEVMFRQGGIIYVYLCYGIHEMLNIVTSTEGHAQAILIRAINPTEGIEAMLQRRKMLALKPNITMGPGSVAKALGISRMINAQSLQSDVIWIEDRGLTYDNESIAAVPRVGVDYAGDDALLPYRFYLKGNPYVSKRNK
;
A
#
# COMPACT_ATOMS: atom_id res chain seq x y z
N MET A 1 -11.88 -13.27 -5.58
CA MET A 1 -11.15 -13.54 -6.86
C MET A 1 -9.93 -12.62 -6.91
N LYS A 2 -8.76 -13.11 -7.34
CA LYS A 2 -7.54 -12.30 -7.51
C LYS A 2 -7.83 -11.18 -8.52
N LEU A 3 -7.42 -9.94 -8.22
CA LEU A 3 -7.59 -8.82 -9.13
C LEU A 3 -6.78 -9.07 -10.42
N PRO A 4 -7.35 -8.87 -11.63
CA PRO A 4 -6.63 -9.09 -12.87
C PRO A 4 -5.51 -8.06 -13.06
N GLU A 5 -4.48 -8.40 -13.82
CA GLU A 5 -3.35 -7.51 -14.10
C GLU A 5 -3.81 -6.17 -14.69
N THR A 6 -4.80 -6.19 -15.57
CA THR A 6 -5.37 -4.99 -16.21
C THR A 6 -5.97 -3.98 -15.23
N TYR A 7 -6.38 -4.42 -14.02
CA TYR A 7 -6.86 -3.54 -12.96
C TYR A 7 -5.80 -2.49 -12.59
N TYR A 8 -4.53 -2.88 -12.57
CA TYR A 8 -3.42 -2.02 -12.18
C TYR A 8 -2.92 -1.10 -13.30
N HIS A 9 -3.41 -1.27 -14.54
CA HIS A 9 -3.02 -0.42 -15.69
C HIS A 9 -3.76 0.91 -15.72
N ASN A 10 -4.70 1.14 -14.80
CA ASN A 10 -5.42 2.40 -14.69
C ASN A 10 -4.46 3.55 -14.38
N THR A 11 -4.57 4.63 -15.15
CA THR A 11 -3.75 5.83 -15.04
C THR A 11 -4.24 6.82 -13.97
N ASP A 12 -5.44 6.62 -13.44
CA ASP A 12 -5.94 7.40 -12.29
C ASP A 12 -5.55 6.71 -10.97
N VAL A 13 -4.33 6.98 -10.53
CA VAL A 13 -3.79 6.44 -9.28
C VAL A 13 -4.60 6.86 -8.06
N VAL A 14 -5.26 8.03 -8.12
CA VAL A 14 -6.05 8.57 -7.00
C VAL A 14 -7.34 7.77 -6.85
N ALA A 15 -8.07 7.57 -7.95
CA ALA A 15 -9.26 6.72 -7.95
C ALA A 15 -8.93 5.27 -7.56
N LEU A 16 -7.83 4.72 -8.11
CA LEU A 16 -7.40 3.35 -7.80
C LEU A 16 -6.99 3.18 -6.33
N SER A 17 -6.32 4.19 -5.76
CA SER A 17 -5.94 4.20 -4.34
C SER A 17 -7.17 4.13 -3.42
N ARG A 18 -8.25 4.82 -3.79
CA ARG A 18 -9.53 4.77 -3.09
C ARG A 18 -10.22 3.41 -3.26
N ASP A 19 -10.23 2.86 -4.48
CA ASP A 19 -10.89 1.59 -4.80
C ASP A 19 -10.23 0.38 -4.11
N LEU A 20 -8.94 0.47 -3.79
CA LEU A 20 -8.24 -0.56 -3.02
C LEU A 20 -8.72 -0.69 -1.57
N ILE A 21 -9.44 0.30 -1.01
CA ILE A 21 -10.03 0.17 0.33
C ILE A 21 -11.09 -0.94 0.31
N GLY A 22 -10.94 -1.93 1.19
CA GLY A 22 -11.79 -3.11 1.27
C GLY A 22 -11.30 -4.31 0.45
N LYS A 23 -10.36 -4.14 -0.49
CA LYS A 23 -9.72 -5.27 -1.17
C LYS A 23 -8.79 -6.00 -0.20
N TYR A 24 -8.63 -7.32 -0.38
CA TYR A 24 -7.84 -8.17 0.50
C TYR A 24 -6.42 -8.35 -0.03
N LEU A 25 -5.44 -7.92 0.74
CA LEU A 25 -4.02 -8.11 0.45
C LEU A 25 -3.51 -9.35 1.20
N PHE A 26 -2.81 -10.23 0.47
CA PHE A 26 -2.21 -11.45 1.01
C PHE A 26 -0.74 -11.54 0.65
N THR A 27 0.00 -12.19 1.54
CA THR A 27 1.35 -12.69 1.26
C THR A 27 1.47 -14.16 1.64
N ARG A 28 2.29 -14.92 0.90
CA ARG A 28 2.76 -16.25 1.29
C ARG A 28 4.27 -16.23 1.36
N ILE A 29 4.81 -16.04 2.56
CA ILE A 29 6.24 -15.96 2.85
C ILE A 29 6.61 -17.13 3.75
N ASP A 30 7.66 -17.86 3.38
CA ASP A 30 8.12 -19.07 4.08
C ASP A 30 7.01 -20.11 4.28
N GLY A 31 6.14 -20.26 3.28
CA GLY A 31 5.02 -21.19 3.30
C GLY A 31 3.82 -20.74 4.15
N VAL A 32 3.92 -19.59 4.84
CA VAL A 32 2.86 -19.06 5.72
C VAL A 32 2.08 -17.96 5.03
N THR A 33 0.77 -18.16 4.88
CA THR A 33 -0.14 -17.13 4.35
C THR A 33 -0.55 -16.17 5.46
N THR A 34 -0.40 -14.87 5.19
CA THR A 34 -0.88 -13.79 6.05
C THR A 34 -1.63 -12.76 5.21
N GLY A 35 -2.65 -12.11 5.76
CA GLY A 35 -3.41 -11.11 4.99
C GLY A 35 -4.53 -10.44 5.77
N GLY A 36 -5.20 -9.52 5.09
CA GLY A 36 -6.34 -8.77 5.58
C GLY A 36 -6.82 -7.75 4.56
N TYR A 37 -7.94 -7.11 4.85
CA TYR A 37 -8.44 -6.09 3.93
C TYR A 37 -7.79 -4.73 4.18
N ILE A 38 -7.53 -4.02 3.09
CA ILE A 38 -6.88 -2.70 3.08
C ILE A 38 -7.83 -1.68 3.68
N VAL A 39 -7.35 -0.90 4.65
CA VAL A 39 -8.14 0.12 5.33
C VAL A 39 -7.53 1.52 5.23
N GLU A 40 -6.30 1.63 4.71
CA GLU A 40 -5.62 2.91 4.50
C GLU A 40 -4.61 2.82 3.37
N THR A 41 -4.66 3.80 2.47
CA THR A 41 -3.76 3.94 1.31
C THR A 41 -3.31 5.38 1.12
N GLU A 42 -2.21 5.59 0.38
CA GLU A 42 -1.82 6.89 -0.15
C GLU A 42 -1.44 6.78 -1.62
N ALA A 43 -1.99 7.69 -2.44
CA ALA A 43 -1.66 7.81 -3.86
C ALA A 43 -0.43 8.71 -4.07
N TYR A 44 0.44 8.31 -5.00
CA TYR A 44 1.61 9.07 -5.45
C TYR A 44 1.60 9.15 -6.97
N ASN A 45 1.33 10.36 -7.50
CA ASN A 45 1.04 10.59 -8.92
C ASN A 45 2.31 10.88 -9.75
N GLY A 46 3.35 10.09 -9.54
CA GLY A 46 4.53 10.04 -10.40
C GLY A 46 5.22 11.39 -10.61
N ALA A 47 5.42 11.75 -11.90
CA ALA A 47 6.17 12.92 -12.31
C ALA A 47 5.58 14.27 -11.88
N PHE A 48 4.28 14.31 -11.64
CA PHE A 48 3.55 15.55 -11.34
C PHE A 48 3.36 15.80 -9.84
N ASP A 49 3.81 14.88 -8.99
CA ASP A 49 3.60 14.89 -7.54
C ASP A 49 4.93 15.04 -6.81
N LYS A 50 5.16 16.21 -6.19
CA LYS A 50 6.39 16.52 -5.45
C LYS A 50 6.65 15.59 -4.27
N ALA A 51 5.61 14.90 -3.78
CA ALA A 51 5.78 13.87 -2.74
C ALA A 51 6.23 12.52 -3.30
N SER A 52 6.15 12.30 -4.61
CA SER A 52 6.59 11.07 -5.26
C SER A 52 8.11 10.98 -5.35
N HIS A 53 8.67 9.78 -5.13
CA HIS A 53 10.08 9.49 -5.41
C HIS A 53 10.47 9.68 -6.89
N ALA A 54 9.48 9.58 -7.79
CA ALA A 54 9.65 9.75 -9.24
C ALA A 54 9.25 11.14 -9.73
N TYR A 55 9.10 12.13 -8.84
CA TYR A 55 8.81 13.50 -9.24
C TYR A 55 9.78 13.99 -10.33
N GLY A 56 9.24 14.68 -11.33
CA GLY A 56 10.01 15.17 -12.49
C GLY A 56 10.57 14.02 -13.36
N ASN A 57 9.95 12.85 -13.36
CA ASN A 57 10.43 11.62 -14.05
C ASN A 57 11.81 11.15 -13.56
N ARG A 58 12.15 11.41 -12.31
CA ARG A 58 13.42 10.98 -11.73
C ARG A 58 13.53 9.45 -11.68
N LYS A 59 14.25 8.86 -12.62
CA LYS A 59 14.54 7.44 -12.71
C LYS A 59 15.92 7.16 -12.10
N THR A 60 15.97 6.31 -11.10
CA THR A 60 17.18 5.85 -10.38
C THR A 60 17.06 4.36 -10.14
N ASN A 61 18.13 3.69 -9.71
CA ASN A 61 18.10 2.27 -9.33
C ASN A 61 16.97 1.96 -8.31
N ARG A 62 16.62 2.93 -7.46
CA ARG A 62 15.54 2.80 -6.49
C ARG A 62 14.16 2.92 -7.13
N THR A 63 13.97 3.86 -8.06
CA THR A 63 12.66 4.20 -8.63
C THR A 63 12.35 3.52 -9.95
N GLU A 64 13.32 2.85 -10.59
CA GLU A 64 13.12 2.21 -11.90
C GLU A 64 11.95 1.22 -11.93
N VAL A 65 11.67 0.53 -10.81
CA VAL A 65 10.52 -0.38 -10.67
C VAL A 65 9.20 0.36 -10.85
N MET A 66 9.10 1.61 -10.41
CA MET A 66 7.89 2.42 -10.55
C MET A 66 7.55 2.75 -12.02
N PHE A 67 8.54 2.68 -12.93
CA PHE A 67 8.36 2.94 -14.37
C PHE A 67 7.95 1.71 -15.17
N ARG A 68 7.87 0.53 -14.54
CA ARG A 68 7.40 -0.70 -15.18
C ARG A 68 5.87 -0.68 -15.28
N GLN A 69 5.34 -1.60 -16.10
CA GLN A 69 3.90 -1.86 -16.18
C GLN A 69 3.31 -2.11 -14.79
N GLY A 70 2.14 -1.53 -14.50
CA GLY A 70 1.40 -1.74 -13.25
C GLY A 70 1.09 -3.22 -12.99
N GLY A 71 0.84 -3.55 -11.71
CA GLY A 71 0.58 -4.92 -11.26
C GLY A 71 1.79 -5.61 -10.62
N ILE A 72 2.81 -4.83 -10.27
CA ILE A 72 3.95 -5.27 -9.48
C ILE A 72 4.06 -4.45 -8.20
N ILE A 73 4.88 -4.91 -7.24
CA ILE A 73 5.12 -4.16 -6.01
C ILE A 73 6.44 -3.37 -6.09
N TYR A 74 6.45 -2.23 -5.41
CA TYR A 74 7.64 -1.44 -5.12
C TYR A 74 7.88 -1.42 -3.61
N VAL A 75 8.95 -2.07 -3.16
CA VAL A 75 9.34 -2.14 -1.75
C VAL A 75 10.63 -1.38 -1.53
N TYR A 76 10.61 -0.41 -0.61
CA TYR A 76 11.81 0.35 -0.25
C TYR A 76 11.98 0.47 1.27
N LEU A 77 13.21 0.73 1.71
CA LEU A 77 13.54 0.96 3.09
C LEU A 77 13.43 2.45 3.45
N CYS A 78 12.56 2.78 4.40
CA CYS A 78 12.36 4.11 4.91
C CYS A 78 13.14 4.30 6.22
N TYR A 79 13.90 5.40 6.33
CA TYR A 79 14.76 5.74 7.47
C TYR A 79 15.70 4.60 7.92
N GLY A 80 16.05 3.67 7.02
CA GLY A 80 16.92 2.55 7.33
C GLY A 80 16.30 1.43 8.18
N ILE A 81 15.03 1.53 8.58
CA ILE A 81 14.39 0.61 9.53
C ILE A 81 13.05 0.02 9.10
N HIS A 82 12.31 0.68 8.21
CA HIS A 82 10.96 0.27 7.84
C HIS A 82 10.85 -0.05 6.36
N GLU A 83 10.50 -1.29 6.04
CA GLU A 83 10.08 -1.63 4.68
C GLU A 83 8.72 -1.02 4.38
N MET A 84 8.54 -0.46 3.18
CA MET A 84 7.33 0.20 2.72
C MET A 84 6.81 -0.48 1.47
N LEU A 85 5.60 -1.03 1.53
CA LEU A 85 4.94 -1.70 0.42
C LEU A 85 4.14 -0.70 -0.41
N ASN A 86 4.45 -0.62 -1.70
CA ASN A 86 3.65 0.11 -2.67
C ASN A 86 3.21 -0.81 -3.80
N ILE A 87 2.05 -0.52 -4.36
CA ILE A 87 1.53 -1.11 -5.58
C ILE A 87 1.88 -0.17 -6.73
N VAL A 88 2.60 -0.65 -7.73
CA VAL A 88 2.87 0.10 -8.96
C VAL A 88 1.63 0.02 -9.85
N THR A 89 1.22 1.17 -10.38
CA THR A 89 0.04 1.31 -11.25
C THR A 89 0.41 2.04 -12.54
N SER A 90 -0.56 2.18 -13.44
CA SER A 90 -0.39 2.82 -14.75
C SER A 90 0.30 1.94 -15.79
N THR A 91 0.49 2.49 -16.99
CA THR A 91 1.21 1.86 -18.09
C THR A 91 2.72 2.07 -17.95
N GLU A 92 3.50 1.26 -18.63
CA GLU A 92 4.97 1.40 -18.64
C GLU A 92 5.41 2.81 -19.02
N GLY A 93 6.41 3.29 -18.31
CA GLY A 93 6.92 4.68 -18.46
C GLY A 93 6.27 5.71 -17.54
N HIS A 94 5.14 5.39 -16.90
CA HIS A 94 4.43 6.29 -16.00
C HIS A 94 4.56 5.81 -14.54
N ALA A 95 5.41 6.48 -13.77
CA ALA A 95 5.80 6.05 -12.42
C ALA A 95 4.76 6.43 -11.37
N GLN A 96 3.64 5.72 -11.33
CA GLN A 96 2.61 5.89 -10.31
C GLN A 96 2.65 4.75 -9.29
N ALA A 97 2.35 5.06 -8.02
CA ALA A 97 2.35 4.06 -6.96
C ALA A 97 1.33 4.37 -5.87
N ILE A 98 0.85 3.29 -5.21
CA ILE A 98 -0.06 3.38 -4.06
C ILE A 98 0.61 2.73 -2.86
N LEU A 99 0.89 3.51 -1.82
CA LEU A 99 1.40 3.01 -0.55
C LEU A 99 0.27 2.35 0.25
N ILE A 100 0.47 1.11 0.68
CA ILE A 100 -0.43 0.42 1.62
C ILE A 100 -0.02 0.81 3.04
N ARG A 101 -0.88 1.58 3.72
CA ARG A 101 -0.58 2.13 5.03
C ARG A 101 -1.10 1.30 6.19
N ALA A 102 -2.28 0.70 6.03
CA ALA A 102 -2.86 -0.16 7.05
C ALA A 102 -3.79 -1.21 6.43
N ILE A 103 -3.85 -2.36 7.09
CA ILE A 103 -4.81 -3.42 6.82
C ILE A 103 -5.52 -3.83 8.11
N ASN A 104 -6.76 -4.30 8.00
CA ASN A 104 -7.43 -5.02 9.07
C ASN A 104 -7.07 -6.52 8.90
N PRO A 105 -6.29 -7.12 9.80
CA PRO A 105 -5.80 -8.48 9.63
C PRO A 105 -6.94 -9.50 9.79
N THR A 106 -6.96 -10.52 8.92
CA THR A 106 -7.99 -11.57 8.93
C THR A 106 -7.42 -12.97 8.83
N GLU A 107 -6.17 -13.11 8.34
CA GLU A 107 -5.56 -14.42 8.11
C GLU A 107 -4.10 -14.43 8.55
N GLY A 108 -3.66 -15.54 9.17
CA GLY A 108 -2.29 -15.72 9.63
C GLY A 108 -1.92 -14.82 10.81
N ILE A 109 -2.87 -14.48 11.68
CA ILE A 109 -2.68 -13.54 12.80
C ILE A 109 -1.55 -14.00 13.72
N GLU A 110 -1.42 -15.28 14.01
CA GLU A 110 -0.35 -15.82 14.87
C GLU A 110 1.04 -15.55 14.28
N ALA A 111 1.21 -15.77 12.98
CA ALA A 111 2.46 -15.44 12.29
C ALA A 111 2.76 -13.93 12.29
N MET A 112 1.72 -13.10 12.13
CA MET A 112 1.85 -11.65 12.26
C MET A 112 2.29 -11.25 13.67
N LEU A 113 1.72 -11.84 14.72
CA LEU A 113 2.11 -11.60 16.12
C LEU A 113 3.57 -11.97 16.36
N GLN A 114 4.01 -13.12 15.87
CA GLN A 114 5.41 -13.56 15.97
C GLN A 114 6.35 -12.56 15.26
N ARG A 115 6.09 -12.21 14.01
CA ARG A 115 6.89 -11.25 13.22
C ARG A 115 6.94 -9.88 13.87
N ARG A 116 5.84 -9.45 14.52
CA ARG A 116 5.70 -8.18 15.23
C ARG A 116 6.20 -8.23 16.68
N LYS A 117 6.55 -9.43 17.20
CA LYS A 117 6.92 -9.67 18.62
C LYS A 117 5.85 -9.16 19.58
N MET A 118 4.58 -9.49 19.30
CA MET A 118 3.42 -9.10 20.10
C MET A 118 2.78 -10.33 20.74
N LEU A 119 2.31 -10.18 21.99
CA LEU A 119 1.69 -11.26 22.76
C LEU A 119 0.17 -11.36 22.52
N ALA A 120 -0.46 -10.30 22.02
CA ALA A 120 -1.89 -10.24 21.78
C ALA A 120 -2.22 -9.36 20.58
N LEU A 121 -3.34 -9.66 19.94
CA LEU A 121 -3.85 -8.88 18.82
C LEU A 121 -4.29 -7.49 19.30
N LYS A 122 -3.62 -6.46 18.79
CA LYS A 122 -3.94 -5.05 19.01
C LYS A 122 -3.85 -4.29 17.69
N PRO A 123 -4.52 -3.14 17.53
CA PRO A 123 -4.54 -2.40 16.27
C PRO A 123 -3.15 -2.07 15.69
N ASN A 124 -2.16 -1.82 16.54
CA ASN A 124 -0.80 -1.49 16.12
C ASN A 124 -0.03 -2.66 15.45
N ILE A 125 -0.64 -3.84 15.33
CA ILE A 125 -0.05 -4.97 14.59
C ILE A 125 0.15 -4.61 13.10
N THR A 126 -0.82 -3.89 12.50
CA THR A 126 -0.84 -3.47 11.09
C THR A 126 -1.15 -1.99 10.90
N MET A 127 -1.20 -1.21 11.99
CA MET A 127 -1.39 0.23 11.96
C MET A 127 -0.10 0.92 11.53
N GLY A 128 -0.07 1.44 10.31
CA GLY A 128 1.07 2.10 9.69
C GLY A 128 1.89 1.20 8.75
N PRO A 129 2.49 1.80 7.70
CA PRO A 129 3.05 1.06 6.56
C PRO A 129 4.20 0.12 6.94
N GLY A 130 5.09 0.56 7.84
CA GLY A 130 6.16 -0.31 8.35
C GLY A 130 5.63 -1.47 9.19
N SER A 131 4.50 -1.27 9.90
CA SER A 131 3.83 -2.33 10.64
C SER A 131 3.18 -3.35 9.70
N VAL A 132 2.52 -2.87 8.63
CA VAL A 132 1.97 -3.72 7.58
C VAL A 132 3.05 -4.61 6.96
N ALA A 133 4.13 -4.00 6.47
CA ALA A 133 5.22 -4.75 5.83
C ALA A 133 5.79 -5.83 6.77
N LYS A 134 6.07 -5.48 8.03
CA LYS A 134 6.60 -6.42 9.01
C LYS A 134 5.61 -7.54 9.36
N ALA A 135 4.33 -7.23 9.55
CA ALA A 135 3.30 -8.23 9.85
C ALA A 135 3.14 -9.23 8.71
N LEU A 136 3.13 -8.74 7.46
CA LEU A 136 3.00 -9.56 6.26
C LEU A 136 4.30 -10.27 5.84
N GLY A 137 5.43 -10.03 6.53
CA GLY A 137 6.73 -10.62 6.19
C GLY A 137 7.37 -10.03 4.93
N ILE A 138 6.96 -8.83 4.53
CA ILE A 138 7.44 -8.15 3.32
C ILE A 138 8.82 -7.55 3.57
N SER A 139 9.73 -7.81 2.64
CA SER A 139 11.05 -7.19 2.58
C SER A 139 11.41 -6.83 1.14
N ARG A 140 12.49 -6.07 0.96
CA ARG A 140 13.03 -5.74 -0.38
C ARG A 140 13.43 -6.96 -1.22
N MET A 141 13.53 -8.13 -0.61
CA MET A 141 13.80 -9.40 -1.33
C MET A 141 12.72 -9.74 -2.36
N ILE A 142 11.47 -9.28 -2.12
CA ILE A 142 10.35 -9.48 -3.04
C ILE A 142 10.01 -8.21 -3.86
N ASN A 143 10.90 -7.20 -3.89
CA ASN A 143 10.71 -6.01 -4.72
C ASN A 143 10.52 -6.40 -6.20
N ALA A 144 9.64 -5.71 -6.90
CA ALA A 144 9.23 -6.00 -8.28
C ALA A 144 8.46 -7.32 -8.48
N GLN A 145 8.05 -8.01 -7.42
CA GLN A 145 7.21 -9.20 -7.51
C GLN A 145 5.85 -8.85 -8.11
N SER A 146 5.35 -9.69 -9.03
CA SER A 146 4.02 -9.54 -9.62
C SER A 146 2.92 -9.84 -8.61
N LEU A 147 1.85 -9.06 -8.66
CA LEU A 147 0.59 -9.29 -7.93
C LEU A 147 -0.25 -10.45 -8.52
N GLN A 148 0.19 -11.05 -9.62
CA GLN A 148 -0.35 -12.30 -10.15
C GLN A 148 0.36 -13.55 -9.60
N SER A 149 1.43 -13.36 -8.79
CA SER A 149 2.18 -14.46 -8.17
C SER A 149 1.42 -15.09 -6.99
N ASP A 150 2.01 -16.17 -6.46
CA ASP A 150 1.55 -16.80 -5.22
C ASP A 150 2.32 -16.30 -3.98
N VAL A 151 3.23 -15.34 -4.16
CA VAL A 151 4.02 -14.71 -3.08
C VAL A 151 3.27 -13.54 -2.47
N ILE A 152 2.68 -12.69 -3.31
CA ILE A 152 1.86 -11.54 -2.92
C ILE A 152 0.77 -11.32 -3.95
N TRP A 153 -0.48 -11.09 -3.50
CA TRP A 153 -1.60 -10.83 -4.39
C TRP A 153 -2.70 -10.03 -3.69
N ILE A 154 -3.60 -9.45 -4.48
CA ILE A 154 -4.80 -8.76 -3.99
C ILE A 154 -6.04 -9.43 -4.56
N GLU A 155 -7.04 -9.62 -3.71
CA GLU A 155 -8.33 -10.20 -4.06
C GLU A 155 -9.47 -9.21 -3.86
N ASP A 156 -10.43 -9.26 -4.79
CA ASP A 156 -11.77 -8.73 -4.53
C ASP A 156 -12.65 -9.85 -3.94
N ARG A 157 -13.16 -9.62 -2.73
CA ARG A 157 -14.10 -10.49 -2.03
C ARG A 157 -15.48 -9.89 -1.87
N GLY A 158 -15.79 -8.84 -2.65
CA GLY A 158 -17.08 -8.16 -2.65
C GLY A 158 -17.33 -7.25 -1.45
N LEU A 159 -16.30 -6.95 -0.65
CA LEU A 159 -16.44 -5.97 0.44
C LEU A 159 -16.40 -4.56 -0.16
N THR A 160 -17.52 -3.87 -0.08
CA THR A 160 -17.70 -2.52 -0.60
C THR A 160 -18.09 -1.57 0.51
N TYR A 161 -17.72 -0.31 0.35
CA TYR A 161 -18.07 0.77 1.26
C TYR A 161 -18.68 1.92 0.45
N ASP A 162 -19.66 2.60 1.03
CA ASP A 162 -20.19 3.84 0.46
C ASP A 162 -19.13 4.95 0.47
N ASN A 163 -19.38 5.98 -0.33
CA ASN A 163 -18.46 7.10 -0.46
C ASN A 163 -18.25 7.87 0.85
N GLU A 164 -19.22 7.87 1.73
CA GLU A 164 -19.19 8.59 3.00
C GLU A 164 -18.33 7.85 4.04
N SER A 165 -18.23 6.54 3.93
CA SER A 165 -17.41 5.70 4.82
C SER A 165 -15.90 5.84 4.58
N ILE A 166 -15.47 6.35 3.41
CA ILE A 166 -14.06 6.53 3.07
C ILE A 166 -13.69 8.01 3.15
N ALA A 167 -12.77 8.36 4.04
CA ALA A 167 -12.19 9.70 4.10
C ALA A 167 -11.15 9.89 2.99
N ALA A 168 -11.08 11.12 2.44
CA ALA A 168 -10.01 11.59 1.56
C ALA A 168 -9.37 12.82 2.23
N VAL A 169 -8.08 12.74 2.55
CA VAL A 169 -7.37 13.72 3.37
C VAL A 169 -5.91 13.86 2.91
N PRO A 170 -5.16 14.87 3.38
CA PRO A 170 -3.73 14.98 3.14
C PRO A 170 -2.93 13.76 3.61
N ARG A 171 -1.86 13.46 2.87
CA ARG A 171 -0.91 12.37 3.17
C ARG A 171 -0.09 12.67 4.41
N VAL A 172 0.57 11.64 4.96
CA VAL A 172 1.36 11.74 6.19
C VAL A 172 2.85 11.77 5.88
N GLY A 173 3.56 12.76 6.45
CA GLY A 173 5.02 12.85 6.36
C GLY A 173 5.55 13.29 5.00
N VAL A 174 4.77 14.11 4.28
CA VAL A 174 5.13 14.66 2.96
C VAL A 174 5.20 16.20 2.96
N ASP A 175 5.40 16.82 4.12
CA ASP A 175 5.42 18.28 4.29
C ASP A 175 6.43 18.98 3.36
N TYR A 176 7.48 18.26 2.96
CA TYR A 176 8.48 18.72 1.99
C TYR A 176 7.95 18.96 0.55
N ALA A 177 6.75 18.46 0.27
CA ALA A 177 6.15 18.56 -1.07
C ALA A 177 5.44 19.90 -1.32
N GLY A 178 5.46 20.85 -0.37
CA GLY A 178 4.80 22.15 -0.53
C GLY A 178 3.29 21.99 -0.69
N ASP A 179 2.71 22.63 -1.71
CA ASP A 179 1.26 22.60 -1.97
C ASP A 179 0.74 21.17 -2.24
N ASP A 180 1.57 20.30 -2.82
CA ASP A 180 1.18 18.91 -3.09
C ASP A 180 1.00 18.09 -1.78
N ALA A 181 1.55 18.55 -0.67
CA ALA A 181 1.31 17.94 0.64
C ALA A 181 -0.15 18.07 1.10
N LEU A 182 -0.87 19.09 0.63
CA LEU A 182 -2.27 19.38 0.97
C LEU A 182 -3.26 18.57 0.12
N LEU A 183 -2.82 17.91 -0.95
CA LEU A 183 -3.68 17.12 -1.80
C LEU A 183 -4.34 15.98 -1.02
N PRO A 184 -5.65 15.72 -1.20
CA PRO A 184 -6.40 14.71 -0.46
C PRO A 184 -6.13 13.29 -1.02
N TYR A 185 -4.87 12.92 -1.11
CA TYR A 185 -4.37 11.68 -1.73
C TYR A 185 -4.16 10.53 -0.74
N ARG A 186 -4.65 10.67 0.49
CA ARG A 186 -4.71 9.60 1.48
C ARG A 186 -6.17 9.21 1.71
N PHE A 187 -6.44 7.92 1.58
CA PHE A 187 -7.76 7.34 1.77
C PHE A 187 -7.74 6.39 2.96
N TYR A 188 -8.79 6.42 3.78
CA TYR A 188 -8.95 5.45 4.86
C TYR A 188 -10.41 5.20 5.23
N LEU A 189 -10.69 4.01 5.74
CA LEU A 189 -11.99 3.61 6.24
C LEU A 189 -12.26 4.26 7.61
N LYS A 190 -13.26 5.15 7.66
CA LYS A 190 -13.65 5.83 8.90
C LYS A 190 -14.06 4.83 9.99
N GLY A 191 -13.67 5.10 11.23
CA GLY A 191 -14.02 4.24 12.37
C GLY A 191 -13.22 2.94 12.49
N ASN A 192 -12.46 2.52 11.48
CA ASN A 192 -11.67 1.30 11.56
C ASN A 192 -10.49 1.49 12.53
N PRO A 193 -10.29 0.59 13.52
CA PRO A 193 -9.26 0.74 14.55
C PRO A 193 -7.83 0.64 14.04
N TYR A 194 -7.60 0.02 12.87
CA TYR A 194 -6.27 -0.19 12.30
C TYR A 194 -5.75 1.01 11.48
N VAL A 195 -6.55 2.05 11.26
CA VAL A 195 -6.11 3.28 10.55
C VAL A 195 -4.96 3.94 11.31
N SER A 196 -3.83 4.20 10.60
CA SER A 196 -2.54 4.53 11.22
C SER A 196 -2.48 5.93 11.85
N LYS A 197 -3.16 6.91 11.28
CA LYS A 197 -3.28 8.27 11.80
C LYS A 197 -4.62 8.84 11.38
N ARG A 198 -5.36 9.33 12.33
CA ARG A 198 -6.60 10.06 12.09
C ARG A 198 -6.26 11.55 12.03
N ASN A 199 -6.77 12.26 11.04
CA ASN A 199 -6.79 13.72 11.10
C ASN A 199 -7.77 14.12 12.20
N LYS A 200 -7.36 15.07 13.02
CA LYS A 200 -8.20 15.65 14.07
C LYS A 200 -9.31 16.47 13.45
#